data_b1bc8a91ba6cbb70c8c2833eda3b8180
#
_entry.id   b1bc8a91ba6cbb70c8c2833eda3b8180
#
_cell.length_a   1.000
_cell.length_b   1.000
_cell.length_c   1.000
_cell.angle_alpha   90.00
_cell.angle_beta   90.00
_cell.angle_gamma   90.00
#
_symmetry.space_group_name_H-M   'P 1'
#
loop_
_entity.id
_entity.type
_entity.pdbx_description
1 polymer ?
#
loop_
_entity_poly.entity_id
_entity_poly.type
_entity_poly.pdbx_seq_one_letter_code
_entity_poly.pdbx_strand_id
1 'polypeptide(L)'
;MRQAPNVFRLGSDSEALGGFAQVKKKEKVLDLGCGGGVLGLYLLAREPSIQITGLDLNPDAVELARENFAANELNATVVQGDMRNARELFPAGHFDLVISNPPYFAAGSGYSGGSARMEEECTLDDVCAAAGWAVKNGGRFAIVHRPERLVDLFCALRQYDMEPKRMRFVQARDLPPSAVLVEAYKQGKPGLVVYPPEVRE
;
A
#
# COMPACT_ATOMS: atom_id res chain seq x y z
N MET A 1 -18.66 -0.76 -6.71
CA MET A 1 -17.71 -1.59 -5.92
C MET A 1 -18.49 -2.31 -4.82
N ARG A 2 -18.26 -3.60 -4.64
CA ARG A 2 -18.81 -4.40 -3.55
C ARG A 2 -17.87 -4.39 -2.34
N GLN A 3 -18.42 -4.55 -1.14
CA GLN A 3 -17.68 -4.69 0.12
C GLN A 3 -18.21 -5.93 0.85
N ALA A 4 -17.34 -6.64 1.55
CA ALA A 4 -17.71 -7.81 2.35
C ALA A 4 -17.37 -7.60 3.84
N PRO A 5 -18.12 -8.21 4.78
CA PRO A 5 -17.90 -8.01 6.22
C PRO A 5 -16.51 -8.41 6.72
N ASN A 6 -15.91 -9.41 6.09
CA ASN A 6 -14.62 -10.01 6.49
C ASN A 6 -13.43 -9.48 5.67
N VAL A 7 -13.63 -8.45 4.85
CA VAL A 7 -12.58 -7.83 4.04
C VAL A 7 -12.42 -6.38 4.47
N PHE A 8 -11.18 -5.89 4.48
CA PHE A 8 -10.88 -4.50 4.84
C PHE A 8 -11.70 -3.54 3.97
N ARG A 9 -12.48 -2.69 4.62
CA ARG A 9 -13.39 -1.76 3.92
C ARG A 9 -12.61 -0.60 3.31
N LEU A 10 -13.17 -0.01 2.26
CA LEU A 10 -12.71 1.28 1.74
C LEU A 10 -12.61 2.28 2.90
N GLY A 11 -11.38 2.61 3.26
CA GLY A 11 -11.09 3.64 4.25
C GLY A 11 -10.60 4.91 3.57
N SER A 12 -10.77 6.02 4.26
CA SER A 12 -10.25 7.32 3.84
C SER A 12 -8.74 7.31 3.55
N ASP A 13 -7.99 6.40 4.18
CA ASP A 13 -6.54 6.27 4.01
C ASP A 13 -6.16 5.67 2.65
N SER A 14 -6.96 4.71 2.14
CA SER A 14 -6.76 4.18 0.78
C SER A 14 -7.01 5.26 -0.28
N GLU A 15 -8.01 6.11 -0.09
CA GLU A 15 -8.29 7.22 -1.00
C GLU A 15 -7.13 8.24 -0.99
N ALA A 16 -6.66 8.65 0.20
CA ALA A 16 -5.52 9.56 0.32
C ALA A 16 -4.27 8.98 -0.33
N LEU A 17 -3.95 7.71 -0.04
CA LEU A 17 -2.80 7.05 -0.62
C LEU A 17 -2.91 6.96 -2.14
N GLY A 18 -4.06 6.54 -2.67
CA GLY A 18 -4.32 6.49 -4.09
C GLY A 18 -4.19 7.86 -4.77
N GLY A 19 -4.63 8.95 -4.10
CA GLY A 19 -4.46 10.32 -4.55
C GLY A 19 -3.02 10.82 -4.51
N PHE A 20 -2.26 10.40 -3.50
CA PHE A 20 -0.87 10.80 -3.29
C PHE A 20 0.12 10.07 -4.19
N ALA A 21 -0.08 8.76 -4.40
CA ALA A 21 0.81 7.95 -5.21
C ALA A 21 0.90 8.48 -6.65
N GLN A 22 2.13 8.59 -7.16
CA GLN A 22 2.34 8.95 -8.54
C GLN A 22 2.22 7.73 -9.42
N VAL A 23 1.29 7.76 -10.37
CA VAL A 23 1.19 6.72 -11.39
C VAL A 23 1.49 7.30 -12.77
N LYS A 24 2.16 6.53 -13.62
CA LYS A 24 2.52 6.92 -14.99
C LYS A 24 1.94 5.92 -15.98
N LYS A 25 1.79 6.35 -17.22
CA LYS A 25 1.25 5.51 -18.29
C LYS A 25 2.01 4.21 -18.44
N LYS A 26 1.27 3.11 -18.59
CA LYS A 26 1.78 1.75 -18.85
C LYS A 26 2.64 1.16 -17.75
N GLU A 27 2.66 1.73 -16.55
CA GLU A 27 3.39 1.17 -15.42
C GLU A 27 2.75 -0.14 -14.94
N LYS A 28 3.62 -1.05 -14.51
CA LYS A 28 3.24 -2.25 -13.76
C LYS A 28 3.18 -1.89 -12.29
N VAL A 29 2.03 -2.08 -11.67
CA VAL A 29 1.76 -1.71 -10.29
C VAL A 29 1.42 -2.94 -9.46
N LEU A 30 2.06 -3.10 -8.31
CA LEU A 30 1.71 -4.12 -7.33
C LEU A 30 1.00 -3.48 -6.14
N ASP A 31 -0.19 -3.98 -5.82
CA ASP A 31 -0.96 -3.64 -4.61
C ASP A 31 -0.74 -4.74 -3.57
N LEU A 32 0.11 -4.47 -2.56
CA LEU A 32 0.45 -5.41 -1.48
C LEU A 32 -0.58 -5.36 -0.36
N GLY A 33 -1.27 -6.45 -0.12
CA GLY A 33 -2.42 -6.50 0.77
C GLY A 33 -3.62 -5.78 0.13
N CYS A 34 -3.98 -6.19 -1.08
CA CYS A 34 -4.93 -5.46 -1.91
C CYS A 34 -6.37 -5.46 -1.39
N GLY A 35 -6.70 -6.33 -0.42
CA GLY A 35 -8.07 -6.46 0.09
C GLY A 35 -9.06 -6.68 -1.05
N GLY A 36 -10.15 -5.91 -1.07
CA GLY A 36 -11.13 -5.92 -2.15
C GLY A 36 -10.73 -5.17 -3.42
N GLY A 37 -9.45 -4.85 -3.63
CA GLY A 37 -8.91 -4.22 -4.84
C GLY A 37 -9.12 -2.71 -4.95
N VAL A 38 -9.39 -2.03 -3.84
CA VAL A 38 -9.79 -0.61 -3.82
C VAL A 38 -8.72 0.31 -4.37
N LEU A 39 -7.46 0.16 -3.94
CA LEU A 39 -6.36 0.97 -4.44
C LEU A 39 -6.15 0.75 -5.93
N GLY A 40 -6.17 -0.50 -6.38
CA GLY A 40 -6.08 -0.84 -7.80
C GLY A 40 -7.17 -0.19 -8.63
N LEU A 41 -8.45 -0.22 -8.17
CA LEU A 41 -9.56 0.46 -8.83
C LEU A 41 -9.35 1.98 -8.92
N TYR A 42 -8.90 2.59 -7.82
CA TYR A 42 -8.66 4.03 -7.76
C TYR A 42 -7.55 4.44 -8.73
N LEU A 43 -6.45 3.69 -8.79
CA LEU A 43 -5.33 3.97 -9.68
C LEU A 43 -5.71 3.77 -11.16
N LEU A 44 -6.48 2.73 -11.50
CA LEU A 44 -6.98 2.48 -12.86
C LEU A 44 -7.95 3.57 -13.32
N ALA A 45 -8.77 4.11 -12.40
CA ALA A 45 -9.63 5.25 -12.71
C ALA A 45 -8.82 6.53 -13.06
N ARG A 46 -7.63 6.71 -12.45
CA ARG A 46 -6.74 7.84 -12.71
C ARG A 46 -5.88 7.66 -13.97
N GLU A 47 -5.42 6.42 -14.19
CA GLU A 47 -4.57 6.08 -15.34
C GLU A 47 -4.93 4.69 -15.85
N PRO A 48 -5.86 4.59 -16.82
CA PRO A 48 -6.37 3.30 -17.30
C PRO A 48 -5.34 2.42 -18.01
N SER A 49 -4.18 2.95 -18.39
CA SER A 49 -3.15 2.21 -19.13
C SER A 49 -2.21 1.40 -18.25
N ILE A 50 -2.31 1.50 -16.91
CA ILE A 50 -1.46 0.74 -15.99
C ILE A 50 -1.89 -0.74 -15.93
N GLN A 51 -0.96 -1.58 -15.49
CA GLN A 51 -1.19 -3.00 -15.27
C GLN A 51 -1.17 -3.26 -13.76
N ILE A 52 -2.33 -3.56 -13.18
CA ILE A 52 -2.45 -3.85 -11.75
C ILE A 52 -2.27 -5.35 -11.49
N THR A 53 -1.43 -5.66 -10.51
CA THR A 53 -1.39 -6.95 -9.83
C THR A 53 -1.71 -6.73 -8.36
N GLY A 54 -2.77 -7.33 -7.84
CA GLY A 54 -3.08 -7.36 -6.41
C GLY A 54 -2.54 -8.64 -5.78
N LEU A 55 -2.02 -8.54 -4.57
CA LEU A 55 -1.62 -9.68 -3.74
C LEU A 55 -2.35 -9.58 -2.39
N ASP A 56 -3.02 -10.65 -1.98
CA ASP A 56 -3.60 -10.75 -0.64
C ASP A 56 -3.51 -12.20 -0.12
N LEU A 57 -3.35 -12.34 1.19
CA LEU A 57 -3.32 -13.64 1.87
C LEU A 57 -4.73 -14.23 1.99
N ASN A 58 -5.74 -13.37 2.21
CA ASN A 58 -7.11 -13.77 2.46
C ASN A 58 -7.82 -14.17 1.16
N PRO A 59 -8.27 -15.44 0.98
CA PRO A 59 -8.97 -15.88 -0.21
C PRO A 59 -10.27 -15.11 -0.48
N ASP A 60 -11.00 -14.71 0.56
CA ASP A 60 -12.24 -13.94 0.41
C ASP A 60 -11.96 -12.53 -0.15
N ALA A 61 -10.84 -11.93 0.25
CA ALA A 61 -10.39 -10.65 -0.28
C ALA A 61 -9.99 -10.76 -1.75
N VAL A 62 -9.26 -11.81 -2.10
CA VAL A 62 -8.85 -12.11 -3.49
C VAL A 62 -10.07 -12.27 -4.41
N GLU A 63 -11.07 -13.05 -3.98
CA GLU A 63 -12.29 -13.24 -4.77
C GLU A 63 -13.07 -11.94 -4.92
N LEU A 64 -13.25 -11.18 -3.83
CA LEU A 64 -13.90 -9.88 -3.87
C LEU A 64 -13.17 -8.89 -4.80
N ALA A 65 -11.83 -8.88 -4.79
CA ALA A 65 -11.05 -8.03 -5.70
C ALA A 65 -11.29 -8.41 -7.16
N ARG A 66 -11.28 -9.71 -7.49
CA ARG A 66 -11.60 -10.21 -8.84
C ARG A 66 -12.99 -9.79 -9.29
N GLU A 67 -14.01 -9.97 -8.44
CA GLU A 67 -15.37 -9.52 -8.70
C GLU A 67 -15.44 -8.00 -8.94
N ASN A 68 -14.76 -7.22 -8.12
CA ASN A 68 -14.74 -5.77 -8.22
C ASN A 68 -14.08 -5.30 -9.52
N PHE A 69 -12.96 -5.89 -9.93
CA PHE A 69 -12.33 -5.56 -11.21
C PHE A 69 -13.20 -5.97 -12.39
N ALA A 70 -13.76 -7.17 -12.38
CA ALA A 70 -14.66 -7.66 -13.43
C ALA A 70 -15.92 -6.80 -13.57
N ALA A 71 -16.55 -6.40 -12.45
CA ALA A 71 -17.74 -5.56 -12.44
C ALA A 71 -17.53 -4.15 -13.00
N ASN A 72 -16.26 -3.69 -13.06
CA ASN A 72 -15.87 -2.42 -13.67
C ASN A 72 -15.20 -2.59 -15.03
N GLU A 73 -15.23 -3.78 -15.62
CA GLU A 73 -14.61 -4.11 -16.92
C GLU A 73 -13.12 -3.81 -16.97
N LEU A 74 -12.43 -3.91 -15.82
CA LEU A 74 -11.01 -3.61 -15.66
C LEU A 74 -10.19 -4.90 -15.70
N ASN A 75 -9.11 -4.90 -16.49
CA ASN A 75 -8.19 -6.03 -16.56
C ASN A 75 -7.10 -5.88 -15.48
N ALA A 76 -7.24 -6.65 -14.40
CA ALA A 76 -6.26 -6.72 -13.32
C ALA A 76 -5.99 -8.18 -12.96
N THR A 77 -4.75 -8.48 -12.55
CA THR A 77 -4.37 -9.79 -12.01
C THR A 77 -4.52 -9.75 -10.49
N VAL A 78 -5.12 -10.79 -9.88
CA VAL A 78 -5.18 -10.92 -8.42
C VAL A 78 -4.62 -12.28 -8.02
N VAL A 79 -3.57 -12.26 -7.23
CA VAL A 79 -2.82 -13.43 -6.74
C VAL A 79 -3.17 -13.64 -5.27
N GLN A 80 -3.53 -14.87 -4.90
CA GLN A 80 -3.57 -15.27 -3.50
C GLN A 80 -2.18 -15.70 -3.05
N GLY A 81 -1.68 -15.10 -1.97
CA GLY A 81 -0.37 -15.47 -1.44
C GLY A 81 0.06 -14.61 -0.26
N ASP A 82 1.07 -15.10 0.43
CA ASP A 82 1.72 -14.39 1.53
C ASP A 82 2.81 -13.46 0.99
N MET A 83 2.77 -12.19 1.33
CA MET A 83 3.78 -11.24 0.87
C MET A 83 5.19 -11.55 1.41
N ARG A 84 5.31 -12.29 2.52
CA ARG A 84 6.60 -12.78 3.04
C ARG A 84 7.30 -13.71 2.02
N ASN A 85 6.52 -14.33 1.15
CA ASN A 85 6.99 -15.18 0.05
C ASN A 85 7.08 -14.43 -1.29
N ALA A 86 7.17 -13.10 -1.29
CA ALA A 86 7.21 -12.28 -2.50
C ALA A 86 8.30 -12.69 -3.49
N ARG A 87 9.41 -13.27 -3.00
CA ARG A 87 10.51 -13.77 -3.82
C ARG A 87 10.14 -14.99 -4.67
N GLU A 88 9.19 -15.77 -4.22
CA GLU A 88 8.68 -16.95 -4.93
C GLU A 88 7.54 -16.57 -5.88
N LEU A 89 6.79 -15.52 -5.52
CA LEU A 89 5.61 -15.08 -6.25
C LEU A 89 5.94 -14.16 -7.44
N PHE A 90 6.98 -13.34 -7.31
CA PHE A 90 7.32 -12.32 -8.31
C PHE A 90 8.81 -12.27 -8.61
N PRO A 91 9.19 -12.03 -9.88
CA PRO A 91 10.57 -11.72 -10.22
C PRO A 91 11.07 -10.45 -9.51
N ALA A 92 12.35 -10.40 -9.16
CA ALA A 92 12.97 -9.21 -8.58
C ALA A 92 12.82 -8.00 -9.51
N GLY A 93 12.43 -6.86 -8.97
CA GLY A 93 12.36 -5.61 -9.74
C GLY A 93 11.33 -5.62 -10.87
N HIS A 94 10.26 -6.38 -10.74
CA HIS A 94 9.26 -6.52 -11.81
C HIS A 94 8.33 -5.30 -11.94
N PHE A 95 8.07 -4.57 -10.85
CA PHE A 95 7.08 -3.51 -10.80
C PHE A 95 7.71 -2.11 -10.82
N ASP A 96 7.04 -1.18 -11.48
CA ASP A 96 7.40 0.24 -11.53
C ASP A 96 6.99 0.97 -10.26
N LEU A 97 5.84 0.58 -9.71
CA LEU A 97 5.26 1.08 -8.47
C LEU A 97 4.77 -0.10 -7.63
N VAL A 98 5.10 -0.08 -6.36
CA VAL A 98 4.44 -0.89 -5.33
C VAL A 98 3.63 0.05 -4.46
N ILE A 99 2.42 -0.34 -4.07
CA ILE A 99 1.55 0.43 -3.18
C ILE A 99 1.02 -0.48 -2.08
N SER A 100 0.89 0.03 -0.86
CA SER A 100 0.31 -0.74 0.25
C SER A 100 -0.41 0.16 1.24
N ASN A 101 -1.60 -0.26 1.64
CA ASN A 101 -2.30 0.21 2.84
C ASN A 101 -2.37 -0.96 3.84
N PRO A 102 -1.26 -1.27 4.53
CA PRO A 102 -1.21 -2.42 5.42
C PRO A 102 -2.08 -2.18 6.66
N PRO A 103 -2.56 -3.24 7.32
CA PRO A 103 -3.22 -3.08 8.61
C PRO A 103 -2.29 -2.41 9.62
N TYR A 104 -2.77 -1.34 10.29
CA TYR A 104 -1.98 -0.55 11.25
C TYR A 104 -2.13 -1.10 12.65
N PHE A 105 -1.36 -2.06 13.05
CA PHE A 105 -1.49 -2.53 14.42
C PHE A 105 -0.14 -2.45 15.15
N ALA A 106 -0.11 -1.63 16.21
CA ALA A 106 0.97 -1.67 17.17
C ALA A 106 0.68 -2.82 18.14
N ALA A 107 1.64 -3.68 18.36
CA ALA A 107 1.61 -4.61 19.49
C ALA A 107 1.32 -3.80 20.78
N GLY A 108 0.14 -4.01 21.39
CA GLY A 108 -0.27 -3.30 22.60
C GLY A 108 -1.34 -2.21 22.48
N SER A 109 -1.83 -1.88 21.27
CA SER A 109 -3.01 -1.04 21.16
C SER A 109 -4.26 -1.85 21.51
N GLY A 110 -4.87 -1.58 22.69
CA GLY A 110 -6.02 -2.30 23.23
C GLY A 110 -7.33 -2.17 22.44
N TYR A 111 -7.26 -2.21 21.13
CA TYR A 111 -8.43 -2.28 20.25
C TYR A 111 -8.83 -3.75 20.09
N SER A 112 -9.81 -4.16 20.87
CA SER A 112 -10.40 -5.51 20.91
C SER A 112 -11.29 -5.80 19.70
N GLY A 113 -10.72 -5.90 18.53
CA GLY A 113 -11.49 -6.21 17.32
C GLY A 113 -10.60 -6.83 16.24
N GLY A 114 -10.36 -8.14 16.32
CA GLY A 114 -9.84 -8.95 15.19
C GLY A 114 -8.42 -8.61 14.67
N SER A 115 -7.86 -7.52 15.11
CA SER A 115 -6.67 -6.88 14.52
C SER A 115 -5.34 -7.36 15.11
N ALA A 116 -5.29 -7.80 16.36
CA ALA A 116 -4.07 -8.32 16.98
C ALA A 116 -3.52 -9.58 16.26
N ARG A 117 -4.40 -10.38 15.63
CA ARG A 117 -3.98 -11.54 14.82
C ARG A 117 -3.27 -11.16 13.53
N MET A 118 -3.56 -10.00 12.95
CA MET A 118 -2.97 -9.60 11.67
C MET A 118 -1.54 -9.07 11.78
N GLU A 119 -1.15 -8.48 12.95
CA GLU A 119 0.26 -8.11 13.19
C GLU A 119 1.14 -9.29 13.56
N GLU A 120 0.56 -10.34 14.15
CA GLU A 120 1.26 -11.62 14.29
C GLU A 120 1.52 -12.27 12.92
N GLU A 121 0.75 -11.88 11.89
CA GLU A 121 0.82 -12.44 10.54
C GLU A 121 1.70 -11.65 9.57
N CYS A 122 1.85 -10.31 9.72
CA CYS A 122 2.66 -9.49 8.80
C CYS A 122 3.16 -8.20 9.48
N THR A 123 4.45 -8.02 9.56
CA THR A 123 5.09 -6.84 10.15
C THR A 123 5.38 -5.75 9.13
N LEU A 124 5.67 -4.52 9.59
CA LEU A 124 6.14 -3.43 8.73
C LEU A 124 7.41 -3.82 7.96
N ASP A 125 8.30 -4.59 8.59
CA ASP A 125 9.52 -5.10 7.96
C ASP A 125 9.20 -6.04 6.80
N ASP A 126 8.24 -6.95 6.96
CA ASP A 126 7.78 -7.86 5.90
C ASP A 126 7.22 -7.08 4.69
N VAL A 127 6.42 -6.05 4.94
CA VAL A 127 5.88 -5.18 3.88
C VAL A 127 7.00 -4.48 3.12
N CYS A 128 7.98 -3.90 3.85
CA CYS A 128 9.13 -3.22 3.23
C CYS A 128 10.05 -4.21 2.49
N ALA A 129 10.24 -5.42 3.02
CA ALA A 129 11.01 -6.47 2.37
C ALA A 129 10.38 -6.90 1.03
N ALA A 130 9.07 -7.17 1.05
CA ALA A 130 8.31 -7.55 -0.14
C ALA A 130 8.32 -6.43 -1.20
N ALA A 131 8.07 -5.20 -0.79
CA ALA A 131 8.11 -4.04 -1.67
C ALA A 131 9.50 -3.81 -2.26
N GLY A 132 10.55 -3.88 -1.42
CA GLY A 132 11.94 -3.73 -1.85
C GLY A 132 12.40 -4.80 -2.83
N TRP A 133 11.90 -6.04 -2.71
CA TRP A 133 12.14 -7.09 -3.68
C TRP A 133 11.43 -6.84 -5.01
N ALA A 134 10.13 -6.52 -4.93
CA ALA A 134 9.25 -6.46 -6.08
C ALA A 134 9.45 -5.21 -6.95
N VAL A 135 9.83 -4.07 -6.34
CA VAL A 135 10.03 -2.80 -7.05
C VAL A 135 11.37 -2.77 -7.79
N LYS A 136 11.38 -2.27 -9.02
CA LYS A 136 12.59 -2.11 -9.83
C LYS A 136 13.50 -1.00 -9.29
N ASN A 137 14.79 -1.03 -9.66
CA ASN A 137 15.70 0.09 -9.36
C ASN A 137 15.17 1.38 -9.98
N GLY A 138 15.13 2.46 -9.18
CA GLY A 138 14.49 3.72 -9.57
C GLY A 138 12.96 3.70 -9.57
N GLY A 139 12.34 2.54 -9.29
CA GLY A 139 10.90 2.42 -9.07
C GLY A 139 10.48 2.98 -7.71
N ARG A 140 9.18 2.97 -7.42
CA ARG A 140 8.59 3.64 -6.25
C ARG A 140 7.83 2.67 -5.38
N PHE A 141 7.86 2.95 -4.07
CA PHE A 141 6.97 2.32 -3.11
C PHE A 141 6.17 3.42 -2.38
N ALA A 142 4.86 3.37 -2.47
CA ALA A 142 3.94 4.27 -1.78
C ALA A 142 3.20 3.52 -0.67
N ILE A 143 3.22 4.07 0.54
CA ILE A 143 2.61 3.45 1.72
C ILE A 143 1.92 4.52 2.57
N VAL A 144 0.79 4.15 3.16
CA VAL A 144 0.18 4.91 4.25
C VAL A 144 0.45 4.20 5.57
N HIS A 145 0.74 4.95 6.62
CA HIS A 145 1.02 4.41 7.95
C HIS A 145 0.62 5.39 9.07
N ARG A 146 0.76 4.95 10.32
CA ARG A 146 0.55 5.80 11.49
C ARG A 146 1.72 6.77 11.68
N PRO A 147 1.48 8.06 12.01
CA PRO A 147 2.53 9.05 12.24
C PRO A 147 3.51 8.66 13.35
N GLU A 148 3.04 8.00 14.41
CA GLU A 148 3.85 7.53 15.54
C GLU A 148 4.92 6.49 15.13
N ARG A 149 4.70 5.82 14.01
CA ARG A 149 5.61 4.79 13.46
C ARG A 149 6.50 5.32 12.34
N LEU A 150 6.54 6.65 12.13
CA LEU A 150 7.28 7.24 11.02
C LEU A 150 8.78 6.93 11.06
N VAL A 151 9.38 6.93 12.25
CA VAL A 151 10.80 6.60 12.41
C VAL A 151 11.06 5.14 12.05
N ASP A 152 10.24 4.22 12.55
CA ASP A 152 10.34 2.79 12.22
C ASP A 152 10.17 2.56 10.71
N LEU A 153 9.19 3.24 10.10
CA LEU A 153 8.96 3.17 8.66
C LEU A 153 10.18 3.62 7.86
N PHE A 154 10.83 4.73 8.23
CA PHE A 154 12.02 5.20 7.53
C PHE A 154 13.21 4.27 7.71
N CYS A 155 13.38 3.69 8.90
CA CYS A 155 14.41 2.68 9.14
C CYS A 155 14.17 1.44 8.27
N ALA A 156 12.94 0.89 8.27
CA ALA A 156 12.59 -0.28 7.47
C ALA A 156 12.74 -0.02 5.96
N LEU A 157 12.30 1.14 5.46
CA LEU A 157 12.49 1.49 4.06
C LEU A 157 13.96 1.49 3.65
N ARG A 158 14.83 2.13 4.44
CA ARG A 158 16.27 2.19 4.15
C ARG A 158 16.98 0.86 4.24
N GLN A 159 16.53 -0.04 5.13
CA GLN A 159 17.04 -1.40 5.23
C GLN A 159 16.91 -2.18 3.91
N TYR A 160 15.88 -1.85 3.10
CA TYR A 160 15.62 -2.46 1.79
C TYR A 160 15.95 -1.54 0.61
N ASP A 161 16.92 -0.64 0.77
CA ASP A 161 17.41 0.29 -0.27
C ASP A 161 16.34 1.25 -0.82
N MET A 162 15.30 1.54 -0.05
CA MET A 162 14.25 2.48 -0.43
C MET A 162 14.39 3.80 0.32
N GLU A 163 14.75 4.85 -0.38
CA GLU A 163 14.92 6.19 0.20
C GLU A 163 13.62 6.98 0.16
N PRO A 164 13.08 7.44 1.32
CA PRO A 164 11.91 8.32 1.36
C PRO A 164 12.15 9.61 0.58
N LYS A 165 11.25 9.93 -0.36
CA LYS A 165 11.37 11.08 -1.25
C LYS A 165 10.25 12.09 -1.11
N ARG A 166 9.07 11.62 -0.78
CA ARG A 166 7.88 12.45 -0.62
C ARG A 166 7.08 11.99 0.58
N MET A 167 6.57 12.92 1.36
CA MET A 167 5.62 12.61 2.42
C MET A 167 4.55 13.68 2.57
N ARG A 168 3.41 13.28 3.13
CA ARG A 168 2.28 14.14 3.48
C ARG A 168 1.57 13.57 4.69
N PHE A 169 1.22 14.41 5.64
CA PHE A 169 0.30 14.04 6.72
C PHE A 169 -1.15 14.15 6.28
N VAL A 170 -2.00 13.30 6.83
CA VAL A 170 -3.46 13.37 6.71
C VAL A 170 -4.03 13.64 8.09
N GLN A 171 -4.90 14.62 8.20
CA GLN A 171 -5.48 15.04 9.48
C GLN A 171 -6.90 15.61 9.29
N ALA A 172 -7.72 15.52 10.33
CA ALA A 172 -8.92 16.35 10.38
C ALA A 172 -8.55 17.78 10.79
N ARG A 173 -9.45 18.72 10.50
CA ARG A 173 -9.24 20.13 10.87
C ARG A 173 -8.98 20.27 12.37
N ASP A 174 -7.92 20.98 12.72
CA ASP A 174 -7.53 21.29 14.10
C ASP A 174 -7.20 20.06 14.98
N LEU A 175 -6.98 18.89 14.36
CA LEU A 175 -6.57 17.67 15.05
C LEU A 175 -5.14 17.25 14.63
N PRO A 176 -4.47 16.48 15.49
CA PRO A 176 -3.19 15.86 15.12
C PRO A 176 -3.32 14.96 13.89
N PRO A 177 -2.24 14.75 13.13
CA PRO A 177 -2.24 13.83 12.01
C PRO A 177 -2.69 12.41 12.42
N SER A 178 -3.62 11.83 11.66
CA SER A 178 -4.11 10.48 11.85
C SER A 178 -3.38 9.45 10.99
N ALA A 179 -2.79 9.91 9.87
CA ALA A 179 -2.01 9.08 8.97
C ALA A 179 -0.85 9.88 8.34
N VAL A 180 0.15 9.15 7.84
CA VAL A 180 1.23 9.68 7.02
C VAL A 180 1.33 8.89 5.72
N LEU A 181 1.41 9.59 4.61
CA LEU A 181 1.65 9.06 3.27
C LEU A 181 3.12 9.23 2.96
N VAL A 182 3.79 8.15 2.58
CA VAL A 182 5.22 8.16 2.22
C VAL A 182 5.40 7.50 0.86
N GLU A 183 6.17 8.12 -0.02
CA GLU A 183 6.66 7.51 -1.26
C GLU A 183 8.18 7.48 -1.22
N ALA A 184 8.73 6.28 -1.32
CA ALA A 184 10.16 6.01 -1.35
C ALA A 184 10.60 5.51 -2.73
N TYR A 185 11.86 5.77 -3.09
CA TYR A 185 12.45 5.33 -4.35
C TYR A 185 13.53 4.29 -4.10
N LYS A 186 13.45 3.17 -4.81
CA LYS A 186 14.48 2.13 -4.76
C LYS A 186 15.80 2.69 -5.28
N GLN A 187 16.86 2.58 -4.45
CA GLN A 187 18.19 3.16 -4.69
C GLN A 187 18.17 4.68 -4.93
N GLY A 188 17.18 5.37 -4.31
CA GLY A 188 17.07 6.82 -4.35
C GLY A 188 18.22 7.50 -3.60
N LYS A 189 18.61 8.71 -4.04
CA LYS A 189 19.53 9.56 -3.28
C LYS A 189 18.76 10.29 -2.17
N PRO A 190 19.40 10.67 -1.04
CA PRO A 190 18.77 11.47 0.01
C PRO A 190 18.06 12.73 -0.51
N GLY A 191 17.04 13.18 0.21
CA GLY A 191 16.30 14.40 -0.13
C GLY A 191 14.79 14.19 -0.07
N LEU A 192 14.21 14.30 1.14
CA LEU A 192 12.78 14.20 1.41
C LEU A 192 12.08 15.54 1.19
N VAL A 193 10.97 15.53 0.47
CA VAL A 193 10.05 16.66 0.34
C VAL A 193 8.81 16.39 1.19
N VAL A 194 8.51 17.30 2.12
CA VAL A 194 7.31 17.28 2.95
C VAL A 194 6.29 18.21 2.32
N TYR A 195 5.14 17.64 1.91
CA TYR A 195 4.04 18.42 1.34
C TYR A 195 3.12 18.94 2.43
N PRO A 196 2.38 20.04 2.18
CA PRO A 196 1.33 20.49 3.06
C PRO A 196 0.37 19.34 3.42
N PRO A 197 -0.16 19.30 4.66
CA PRO A 197 -1.07 18.24 5.07
C PRO A 197 -2.33 18.23 4.23
N GLU A 198 -2.91 17.04 4.06
CA GLU A 198 -4.26 16.86 3.56
C GLU A 198 -5.21 17.02 4.74
N VAL A 199 -5.99 18.10 4.72
CA VAL A 199 -6.96 18.39 5.77
C VAL A 199 -8.33 17.90 5.32
N ARG A 200 -8.96 17.04 6.12
CA ARG A 200 -10.29 16.50 5.91
C ARG A 200 -11.32 17.21 6.80
N GLU A 201 -12.52 17.39 6.29
CA GLU A 201 -13.64 17.96 7.03
C GLU A 201 -14.28 16.95 7.98
#